data_55aac616bc849babf9bd209253fd6994
#
_entry.id   55aac616bc849babf9bd209253fd6994
#
_cell.length_a   1.000
_cell.length_b   1.000
_cell.length_c   1.000
_cell.angle_alpha   90.00
_cell.angle_beta   90.00
_cell.angle_gamma   90.00
#
_symmetry.space_group_name_H-M   'P 1'
#
loop_
_entity.id
_entity.type
_entity.pdbx_description
1 polymer ?
#
loop_
_entity_poly.entity_id
_entity_poly.type
_entity_poly.pdbx_seq_one_letter_code
_entity_poly.pdbx_strand_id
1 'polypeptide(L)'
;MARPNITLWMGTAFGIALATAAIVLGLNGVDNKSVRLALELTARWSFLLFFLAYAGNALAALSGWIALKGHAREFGLSFASAHLVHVGLVIWLGVILGRVPLSGGLLLFFLVGLFFTYVLAVLSFGGVKALGAAWPPLRFIGMNYILIAFARDFVLPVIQPKPNQYNLAHFTAYAPFAALSIAAPLLVLAVALRPPLAPGTPR
;
A
#
# COMPACT_ATOMS: atom_id res chain seq x y z
N MET A 1 -16.64 -16.50 15.57
CA MET A 1 -16.68 -15.19 14.88
C MET A 1 -17.00 -15.43 13.40
N ALA A 2 -18.01 -14.71 12.86
CA ALA A 2 -18.32 -14.78 11.43
C ALA A 2 -17.10 -14.32 10.62
N ARG A 3 -16.81 -15.03 9.51
CA ARG A 3 -15.71 -14.60 8.61
C ARG A 3 -16.05 -13.24 8.02
N PRO A 4 -15.13 -12.26 8.03
CA PRO A 4 -15.38 -10.95 7.45
C PRO A 4 -15.74 -11.08 5.97
N ASN A 5 -16.73 -10.30 5.52
CA ASN A 5 -17.12 -10.28 4.12
C ASN A 5 -16.04 -9.56 3.29
N ILE A 6 -15.15 -10.33 2.68
CA ILE A 6 -14.03 -9.82 1.88
C ILE A 6 -14.50 -8.88 0.74
N THR A 7 -15.64 -9.21 0.11
CA THR A 7 -16.20 -8.37 -0.95
C THR A 7 -16.59 -6.99 -0.43
N LEU A 8 -17.12 -6.90 0.80
CA LEU A 8 -17.44 -5.63 1.43
C LEU A 8 -16.17 -4.82 1.70
N TRP A 9 -15.11 -5.43 2.25
CA TRP A 9 -13.83 -4.78 2.49
C TRP A 9 -13.22 -4.21 1.22
N MET A 10 -13.15 -5.04 0.17
CA MET A 10 -12.62 -4.64 -1.14
C MET A 10 -13.48 -3.54 -1.78
N GLY A 11 -14.80 -3.70 -1.76
CA GLY A 11 -15.74 -2.73 -2.32
C GLY A 11 -15.67 -1.37 -1.62
N THR A 12 -15.59 -1.37 -0.28
CA THR A 12 -15.43 -0.15 0.52
C THR A 12 -14.10 0.56 0.19
N ALA A 13 -12.99 -0.19 0.16
CA ALA A 13 -11.68 0.37 -0.14
C ALA A 13 -11.61 0.96 -1.56
N PHE A 14 -12.16 0.25 -2.56
CA PHE A 14 -12.30 0.73 -3.93
C PHE A 14 -13.18 1.96 -4.01
N GLY A 15 -14.35 1.93 -3.36
CA GLY A 15 -15.31 3.04 -3.35
C GLY A 15 -14.71 4.32 -2.76
N ILE A 16 -13.96 4.22 -1.66
CA ILE A 16 -13.24 5.37 -1.07
C ILE A 16 -12.20 5.92 -2.04
N ALA A 17 -11.39 5.06 -2.67
CA ALA A 17 -10.39 5.50 -3.65
C ALA A 17 -11.05 6.18 -4.86
N LEU A 18 -12.13 5.60 -5.38
CA LEU A 18 -12.88 6.15 -6.51
C LEU A 18 -13.54 7.48 -6.15
N ALA A 19 -14.18 7.57 -4.97
CA ALA A 19 -14.79 8.81 -4.49
C ALA A 19 -13.73 9.90 -4.31
N THR A 20 -12.56 9.57 -3.75
CA THR A 20 -11.43 10.51 -3.63
C THR A 20 -11.02 11.04 -5.01
N ALA A 21 -10.82 10.17 -5.99
CA ALA A 21 -10.48 10.57 -7.36
C ALA A 21 -11.58 11.44 -7.99
N ALA A 22 -12.85 11.00 -7.86
CA ALA A 22 -13.99 11.72 -8.43
C ALA A 22 -14.16 13.11 -7.82
N ILE A 23 -14.01 13.27 -6.51
CA ILE A 23 -14.07 14.58 -5.83
C ILE A 23 -12.96 15.48 -6.33
N VAL A 24 -11.72 15.00 -6.38
CA VAL A 24 -10.58 15.82 -6.84
C VAL A 24 -10.79 16.28 -8.29
N LEU A 25 -11.16 15.36 -9.18
CA LEU A 25 -11.36 15.67 -10.60
C LEU A 25 -12.61 16.51 -10.83
N GLY A 26 -13.68 16.30 -10.07
CA GLY A 26 -14.91 17.09 -10.15
C GLY A 26 -14.74 18.52 -9.70
N LEU A 27 -13.90 18.78 -8.68
CA LEU A 27 -13.65 20.13 -8.16
C LEU A 27 -12.57 20.91 -8.94
N ASN A 28 -11.59 20.21 -9.50
CA ASN A 28 -10.41 20.85 -10.10
C ASN A 28 -10.32 20.64 -11.63
N GLY A 29 -11.21 19.84 -12.22
CA GLY A 29 -11.14 19.46 -13.64
C GLY A 29 -10.26 18.23 -13.88
N VAL A 30 -10.15 17.81 -15.15
CA VAL A 30 -9.46 16.58 -15.56
C VAL A 30 -8.09 16.84 -16.22
N ASP A 31 -7.46 17.93 -15.88
CA ASP A 31 -6.13 18.28 -16.38
C ASP A 31 -4.99 17.48 -15.72
N ASN A 32 -3.77 17.66 -16.23
CA ASN A 32 -2.58 16.99 -15.73
C ASN A 32 -2.34 17.23 -14.22
N LYS A 33 -2.59 18.47 -13.73
CA LYS A 33 -2.35 18.84 -12.32
C LYS A 33 -3.34 18.13 -11.40
N SER A 34 -4.60 18.14 -11.78
CA SER A 34 -5.70 17.53 -11.01
C SER A 34 -5.56 15.99 -10.95
N VAL A 35 -5.21 15.37 -12.08
CA VAL A 35 -4.96 13.91 -12.11
C VAL A 35 -3.75 13.54 -11.24
N ARG A 36 -2.68 14.34 -11.22
CA ARG A 36 -1.55 14.11 -10.30
C ARG A 36 -1.96 14.22 -8.82
N LEU A 37 -2.79 15.19 -8.48
CA LEU A 37 -3.32 15.32 -7.12
C LEU A 37 -4.17 14.09 -6.73
N ALA A 38 -5.04 13.63 -7.63
CA ALA A 38 -5.83 12.41 -7.43
C ALA A 38 -4.93 11.16 -7.25
N LEU A 39 -3.85 11.06 -8.05
CA LEU A 39 -2.84 10.01 -7.92
C LEU A 39 -2.15 10.03 -6.55
N GLU A 40 -1.75 11.20 -6.08
CA GLU A 40 -1.10 11.34 -4.77
C GLU A 40 -2.02 10.90 -3.62
N LEU A 41 -3.29 11.29 -3.64
CA LEU A 41 -4.25 10.94 -2.60
C LEU A 41 -4.63 9.45 -2.64
N THR A 42 -4.86 8.90 -3.83
CA THR A 42 -5.15 7.46 -3.96
C THR A 42 -3.95 6.58 -3.64
N ALA A 43 -2.71 7.03 -3.91
CA ALA A 43 -1.49 6.35 -3.48
C ALA A 43 -1.39 6.28 -1.96
N ARG A 44 -1.66 7.40 -1.26
CA ARG A 44 -1.65 7.45 0.22
C ARG A 44 -2.69 6.51 0.82
N TRP A 45 -3.92 6.52 0.30
CA TRP A 45 -4.96 5.60 0.74
C TRP A 45 -4.57 4.13 0.53
N SER A 46 -4.09 3.80 -0.67
CA SER A 46 -3.59 2.46 -0.99
C SER A 46 -2.45 2.04 -0.06
N PHE A 47 -1.51 2.95 0.20
CA PHE A 47 -0.39 2.67 1.10
C PHE A 47 -0.84 2.40 2.54
N LEU A 48 -1.81 3.13 3.08
CA LEU A 48 -2.33 2.86 4.44
C LEU A 48 -2.91 1.45 4.55
N LEU A 49 -3.67 1.00 3.56
CA LEU A 49 -4.18 -0.37 3.51
C LEU A 49 -3.05 -1.40 3.38
N PHE A 50 -2.05 -1.11 2.55
CA PHE A 50 -0.86 -1.93 2.43
C PHE A 50 -0.06 -2.01 3.73
N PHE A 51 0.15 -0.87 4.42
CA PHE A 51 0.81 -0.82 5.72
C PHE A 51 0.13 -1.71 6.75
N LEU A 52 -1.21 -1.69 6.82
CA LEU A 52 -1.98 -2.56 7.70
C LEU A 52 -1.90 -4.04 7.30
N ALA A 53 -1.83 -4.34 6.00
CA ALA A 53 -1.61 -5.71 5.51
C ALA A 53 -0.22 -6.24 5.87
N TYR A 54 0.80 -5.37 5.81
CA TYR A 54 2.21 -5.70 6.06
C TYR A 54 2.52 -5.77 7.56
N ALA A 55 2.20 -4.72 8.29
CA ALA A 55 2.62 -4.49 9.67
C ALA A 55 1.48 -4.57 10.71
N GLY A 56 0.22 -4.71 10.30
CA GLY A 56 -0.94 -4.65 11.19
C GLY A 56 -0.91 -5.69 12.32
N ASN A 57 -0.49 -6.92 12.03
CA ASN A 57 -0.32 -7.96 13.06
C ASN A 57 0.81 -7.61 14.05
N ALA A 58 1.91 -7.04 13.57
CA ALA A 58 3.01 -6.60 14.43
C ALA A 58 2.57 -5.39 15.29
N LEU A 59 1.86 -4.45 14.71
CA LEU A 59 1.29 -3.33 15.44
C LEU A 59 0.32 -3.80 16.51
N ALA A 60 -0.58 -4.76 16.22
CA ALA A 60 -1.47 -5.37 17.19
C ALA A 60 -0.71 -6.02 18.36
N ALA A 61 0.38 -6.73 18.05
CA ALA A 61 1.19 -7.41 19.05
C ALA A 61 1.99 -6.45 19.94
N LEU A 62 2.36 -5.26 19.42
CA LEU A 62 3.13 -4.26 20.13
C LEU A 62 2.26 -3.30 20.96
N SER A 63 1.12 -2.88 20.39
CA SER A 63 0.22 -1.88 20.98
C SER A 63 -0.95 -2.47 21.79
N GLY A 64 -1.23 -3.79 21.64
CA GLY A 64 -2.43 -4.41 22.18
C GLY A 64 -3.71 -4.11 21.38
N TRP A 65 -3.62 -3.48 20.23
CA TRP A 65 -4.78 -3.15 19.39
C TRP A 65 -5.33 -4.38 18.66
N ILE A 66 -6.12 -5.17 19.38
CA ILE A 66 -6.64 -6.48 18.97
C ILE A 66 -7.45 -6.40 17.65
N ALA A 67 -8.10 -5.27 17.36
CA ALA A 67 -8.88 -5.08 16.14
C ALA A 67 -8.08 -5.26 14.83
N LEU A 68 -6.76 -5.15 14.87
CA LEU A 68 -5.91 -5.38 13.69
C LEU A 68 -5.46 -6.84 13.55
N LYS A 69 -5.61 -7.64 14.61
CA LYS A 69 -5.07 -9.00 14.66
C LYS A 69 -5.81 -9.92 13.69
N GLY A 70 -5.06 -10.57 12.80
CA GLY A 70 -5.61 -11.58 11.89
C GLY A 70 -6.20 -11.03 10.58
N HIS A 71 -6.28 -9.70 10.39
CA HIS A 71 -6.90 -9.07 9.22
C HIS A 71 -5.91 -8.69 8.09
N ALA A 72 -4.69 -9.22 8.11
CA ALA A 72 -3.69 -8.91 7.10
C ALA A 72 -4.14 -9.27 5.66
N ARG A 73 -4.94 -10.34 5.49
CA ARG A 73 -5.49 -10.75 4.20
C ARG A 73 -6.53 -9.76 3.70
N GLU A 74 -7.45 -9.37 4.54
CA GLU A 74 -8.52 -8.41 4.24
C GLU A 74 -7.93 -7.06 3.83
N PHE A 75 -6.97 -6.54 4.59
CA PHE A 75 -6.25 -5.32 4.24
C PHE A 75 -5.47 -5.45 2.93
N GLY A 76 -4.81 -6.58 2.68
CA GLY A 76 -4.07 -6.82 1.43
C GLY A 76 -4.97 -6.84 0.20
N LEU A 77 -6.14 -7.48 0.28
CA LEU A 77 -7.13 -7.49 -0.79
C LEU A 77 -7.79 -6.10 -0.97
N SER A 78 -8.05 -5.39 0.12
CA SER A 78 -8.54 -4.01 0.09
C SER A 78 -7.51 -3.07 -0.56
N PHE A 79 -6.23 -3.23 -0.24
CA PHE A 79 -5.13 -2.52 -0.90
C PHE A 79 -5.15 -2.76 -2.41
N ALA A 80 -5.14 -4.02 -2.86
CA ALA A 80 -5.14 -4.35 -4.27
C ALA A 80 -6.36 -3.77 -5.00
N SER A 81 -7.53 -3.79 -4.36
CA SER A 81 -8.77 -3.23 -4.89
C SER A 81 -8.71 -1.70 -5.02
N ALA A 82 -8.30 -0.98 -3.97
CA ALA A 82 -8.12 0.47 -4.01
C ALA A 82 -7.05 0.91 -5.03
N HIS A 83 -5.99 0.11 -5.15
CA HIS A 83 -4.88 0.38 -6.08
C HIS A 83 -5.29 0.29 -7.56
N LEU A 84 -6.38 -0.42 -7.91
CA LEU A 84 -6.94 -0.39 -9.27
C LEU A 84 -7.33 1.03 -9.71
N VAL A 85 -7.90 1.82 -8.81
CA VAL A 85 -8.24 3.23 -9.10
C VAL A 85 -6.97 4.02 -9.39
N HIS A 86 -5.92 3.83 -8.57
CA HIS A 86 -4.62 4.48 -8.77
C HIS A 86 -4.02 4.10 -10.14
N VAL A 87 -4.03 2.83 -10.51
CA VAL A 87 -3.54 2.35 -11.82
C VAL A 87 -4.36 2.96 -12.97
N GLY A 88 -5.69 3.01 -12.82
CA GLY A 88 -6.56 3.68 -13.78
C GLY A 88 -6.20 5.15 -13.99
N LEU A 89 -5.89 5.89 -12.91
CA LEU A 89 -5.43 7.27 -12.98
C LEU A 89 -4.04 7.40 -13.64
N VAL A 90 -3.12 6.44 -13.44
CA VAL A 90 -1.81 6.43 -14.14
C VAL A 90 -2.01 6.27 -15.64
N ILE A 91 -2.90 5.35 -16.06
CA ILE A 91 -3.25 5.15 -17.47
C ILE A 91 -3.87 6.44 -18.04
N TRP A 92 -4.83 7.05 -17.30
CA TRP A 92 -5.48 8.28 -17.71
C TRP A 92 -4.49 9.44 -17.85
N LEU A 93 -3.53 9.57 -16.92
CA LEU A 93 -2.45 10.54 -17.03
C LEU A 93 -1.61 10.32 -18.31
N GLY A 94 -1.36 9.06 -18.67
CA GLY A 94 -0.69 8.70 -19.91
C GLY A 94 -1.44 9.17 -21.15
N VAL A 95 -2.77 9.04 -21.16
CA VAL A 95 -3.63 9.55 -22.23
C VAL A 95 -3.53 11.08 -22.34
N ILE A 96 -3.61 11.80 -21.21
CA ILE A 96 -3.50 13.28 -21.21
C ILE A 96 -2.13 13.74 -21.71
N LEU A 97 -1.06 13.03 -21.35
CA LEU A 97 0.30 13.39 -21.75
C LEU A 97 0.67 12.94 -23.18
N GLY A 98 -0.15 12.11 -23.81
CA GLY A 98 0.17 11.47 -25.08
C GLY A 98 1.40 10.54 -25.02
N ARG A 99 1.81 10.11 -23.82
CA ARG A 99 2.97 9.25 -23.59
C ARG A 99 2.87 8.53 -22.25
N VAL A 100 3.57 7.41 -22.11
CA VAL A 100 3.69 6.72 -20.82
C VAL A 100 4.33 7.67 -19.78
N PRO A 101 3.68 7.86 -18.62
CA PRO A 101 4.19 8.80 -17.58
C PRO A 101 5.56 8.41 -17.01
N LEU A 102 5.89 7.14 -17.08
CA LEU A 102 7.14 6.54 -16.60
C LEU A 102 7.89 5.93 -17.78
N SER A 103 9.21 5.87 -17.72
CA SER A 103 10.05 5.28 -18.78
C SER A 103 11.25 4.52 -18.22
N GLY A 104 11.83 3.66 -19.06
CA GLY A 104 13.05 2.92 -18.74
C GLY A 104 12.92 2.04 -17.49
N GLY A 105 13.99 1.96 -16.70
CA GLY A 105 14.06 1.13 -15.50
C GLY A 105 13.02 1.47 -14.44
N LEU A 106 12.55 2.72 -14.40
CA LEU A 106 11.52 3.14 -13.44
C LEU A 106 10.15 2.55 -13.79
N LEU A 107 9.80 2.49 -15.07
CA LEU A 107 8.58 1.81 -15.52
C LEU A 107 8.63 0.33 -15.15
N LEU A 108 9.76 -0.35 -15.48
CA LEU A 108 9.94 -1.77 -15.14
C LEU A 108 9.82 -2.01 -13.63
N PHE A 109 10.45 -1.16 -12.83
CA PHE A 109 10.38 -1.23 -11.36
C PHE A 109 8.92 -1.20 -10.86
N PHE A 110 8.10 -0.28 -11.32
CA PHE A 110 6.70 -0.21 -10.91
C PHE A 110 5.84 -1.33 -11.51
N LEU A 111 6.12 -1.79 -12.72
CA LEU A 111 5.43 -2.95 -13.30
C LEU A 111 5.67 -4.24 -12.50
N VAL A 112 6.87 -4.46 -11.99
CA VAL A 112 7.16 -5.59 -11.10
C VAL A 112 6.39 -5.44 -9.77
N GLY A 113 6.30 -4.23 -9.20
CA GLY A 113 5.47 -3.98 -8.02
C GLY A 113 3.99 -4.26 -8.27
N LEU A 114 3.48 -3.83 -9.42
CA LEU A 114 2.12 -4.09 -9.87
C LEU A 114 1.86 -5.60 -10.05
N PHE A 115 2.79 -6.31 -10.67
CA PHE A 115 2.74 -7.76 -10.82
C PHE A 115 2.62 -8.45 -9.46
N PHE A 116 3.49 -8.14 -8.49
CA PHE A 116 3.39 -8.72 -7.15
C PHE A 116 2.08 -8.36 -6.45
N THR A 117 1.60 -7.14 -6.59
CA THR A 117 0.32 -6.71 -5.99
C THR A 117 -0.81 -7.63 -6.43
N TYR A 118 -0.97 -7.87 -7.73
CA TYR A 118 -2.10 -8.66 -8.23
C TYR A 118 -1.89 -10.15 -8.16
N VAL A 119 -0.66 -10.65 -8.30
CA VAL A 119 -0.35 -12.07 -8.06
C VAL A 119 -0.66 -12.44 -6.61
N LEU A 120 -0.19 -11.66 -5.63
CA LEU A 120 -0.49 -11.94 -4.23
C LEU A 120 -2.00 -11.83 -3.92
N ALA A 121 -2.70 -10.86 -4.52
CA ALA A 121 -4.15 -10.73 -4.36
C ALA A 121 -4.89 -11.94 -4.93
N VAL A 122 -4.63 -12.34 -6.18
CA VAL A 122 -5.26 -13.49 -6.84
C VAL A 122 -5.01 -14.78 -6.06
N LEU A 123 -3.77 -15.03 -5.66
CA LEU A 123 -3.41 -16.21 -4.89
C LEU A 123 -4.10 -16.24 -3.51
N SER A 124 -4.36 -15.08 -2.91
CA SER A 124 -5.09 -14.97 -1.64
C SER A 124 -6.57 -15.40 -1.72
N PHE A 125 -7.18 -15.48 -2.92
CA PHE A 125 -8.54 -16.01 -3.07
C PHE A 125 -8.65 -17.54 -2.98
N GLY A 126 -7.57 -18.28 -3.20
CA GLY A 126 -7.63 -19.75 -3.12
C GLY A 126 -6.34 -20.47 -3.50
N GLY A 127 -5.41 -19.79 -4.17
CA GLY A 127 -4.17 -20.35 -4.69
C GLY A 127 -3.10 -20.67 -3.64
N VAL A 128 -3.23 -20.14 -2.41
CA VAL A 128 -2.25 -20.34 -1.34
C VAL A 128 -2.01 -21.82 -1.03
N LYS A 129 -3.07 -22.63 -1.01
CA LYS A 129 -2.96 -24.08 -0.75
C LYS A 129 -2.20 -24.81 -1.87
N ALA A 130 -2.36 -24.38 -3.12
CA ALA A 130 -1.69 -24.99 -4.25
C ALA A 130 -0.17 -24.70 -4.27
N LEU A 131 0.24 -23.55 -3.71
CA LEU A 131 1.66 -23.17 -3.62
C LEU A 131 2.40 -23.85 -2.46
N GLY A 132 1.70 -24.31 -1.43
CA GLY A 132 2.32 -24.98 -0.29
C GLY A 132 3.51 -24.20 0.29
N ALA A 133 4.69 -24.84 0.31
CA ALA A 133 5.93 -24.26 0.83
C ALA A 133 6.45 -23.02 0.04
N ALA A 134 6.02 -22.84 -1.21
CA ALA A 134 6.45 -21.68 -2.02
C ALA A 134 5.70 -20.37 -1.64
N TRP A 135 4.58 -20.46 -0.93
CA TRP A 135 3.81 -19.27 -0.54
C TRP A 135 4.55 -18.30 0.39
N PRO A 136 5.16 -18.75 1.51
CA PRO A 136 5.84 -17.83 2.42
C PRO A 136 6.95 -17.00 1.74
N PRO A 137 7.90 -17.59 0.99
CA PRO A 137 8.94 -16.83 0.31
C PRO A 137 8.39 -15.91 -0.77
N LEU A 138 7.40 -16.34 -1.57
CA LEU A 138 6.77 -15.50 -2.58
C LEU A 138 6.10 -14.28 -1.93
N ARG A 139 5.34 -14.50 -0.86
CA ARG A 139 4.71 -13.41 -0.11
C ARG A 139 5.75 -12.47 0.49
N PHE A 140 6.82 -12.99 1.07
CA PHE A 140 7.90 -12.19 1.64
C PHE A 140 8.54 -11.29 0.58
N ILE A 141 8.96 -11.86 -0.56
CA ILE A 141 9.57 -11.10 -1.65
C ILE A 141 8.61 -10.05 -2.19
N GLY A 142 7.36 -10.43 -2.51
CA GLY A 142 6.38 -9.54 -3.09
C GLY A 142 5.99 -8.38 -2.16
N MET A 143 5.73 -8.67 -0.88
CA MET A 143 5.37 -7.64 0.10
C MET A 143 6.52 -6.64 0.33
N ASN A 144 7.77 -7.13 0.42
CA ASN A 144 8.93 -6.24 0.58
C ASN A 144 9.21 -5.43 -0.69
N TYR A 145 9.01 -6.01 -1.88
CA TYR A 145 9.13 -5.26 -3.13
C TYR A 145 8.13 -4.10 -3.21
N ILE A 146 6.85 -4.37 -2.90
CA ILE A 146 5.80 -3.34 -2.84
C ILE A 146 6.14 -2.27 -1.80
N LEU A 147 6.66 -2.67 -0.62
CA LEU A 147 7.10 -1.73 0.41
C LEU A 147 8.21 -0.81 -0.10
N ILE A 148 9.21 -1.35 -0.81
CA ILE A 148 10.30 -0.56 -1.39
C ILE A 148 9.76 0.42 -2.43
N ALA A 149 8.78 0.04 -3.24
CA ALA A 149 8.16 0.92 -4.21
C ALA A 149 7.48 2.12 -3.53
N PHE A 150 6.69 1.88 -2.48
CA PHE A 150 6.08 2.96 -1.69
C PHE A 150 7.12 3.79 -0.92
N ALA A 151 8.11 3.13 -0.30
CA ALA A 151 9.17 3.83 0.42
C ALA A 151 9.91 4.80 -0.50
N ARG A 152 10.24 4.36 -1.72
CA ARG A 152 10.84 5.24 -2.73
C ARG A 152 9.96 6.47 -3.00
N ASP A 153 8.66 6.28 -3.19
CA ASP A 153 7.76 7.37 -3.58
C ASP A 153 7.45 8.33 -2.43
N PHE A 154 7.55 7.90 -1.18
CA PHE A 154 7.34 8.77 -0.03
C PHE A 154 8.61 9.32 0.60
N VAL A 155 9.71 8.55 0.62
CA VAL A 155 10.98 8.97 1.24
C VAL A 155 11.74 9.93 0.35
N LEU A 156 11.86 9.64 -0.96
CA LEU A 156 12.63 10.52 -1.87
C LEU A 156 12.13 11.97 -1.89
N PRO A 157 10.80 12.26 -1.93
CA PRO A 157 10.33 13.65 -1.85
C PRO A 157 10.69 14.36 -0.54
N VAL A 158 10.91 13.62 0.54
CA VAL A 158 11.30 14.19 1.84
C VAL A 158 12.79 14.48 1.90
N ILE A 159 13.64 13.53 1.43
CA ILE A 159 15.10 13.66 1.53
C ILE A 159 15.74 14.40 0.35
N GLN A 160 15.09 14.40 -0.80
CA GLN A 160 15.55 15.05 -2.05
C GLN A 160 14.39 15.82 -2.70
N PRO A 161 13.76 16.80 -2.02
CA PRO A 161 12.69 17.59 -2.61
C PRO A 161 13.26 18.42 -3.77
N LYS A 162 12.44 18.62 -4.80
CA LYS A 162 12.79 19.53 -5.91
C LYS A 162 12.88 20.97 -5.38
N PRO A 163 13.66 21.87 -6.03
CA PRO A 163 13.88 23.25 -5.53
C PRO A 163 12.60 24.01 -5.17
N ASN A 164 11.52 23.82 -5.94
CA ASN A 164 10.22 24.50 -5.71
C ASN A 164 9.33 23.79 -4.66
N GLN A 165 9.78 22.68 -4.08
CA GLN A 165 9.02 21.84 -3.14
C GLN A 165 9.56 21.93 -1.70
N TYR A 166 10.55 22.81 -1.45
CA TYR A 166 11.05 23.09 -0.10
C TYR A 166 10.02 23.96 0.67
N ASN A 167 8.91 23.35 1.09
CA ASN A 167 7.92 24.02 1.92
C ASN A 167 7.26 23.05 2.91
N LEU A 168 6.68 23.62 3.98
CA LEU A 168 6.05 22.86 5.05
C LEU A 168 4.90 21.98 4.53
N ALA A 169 4.10 22.48 3.59
CA ALA A 169 2.97 21.74 3.04
C ALA A 169 3.42 20.46 2.31
N HIS A 170 4.51 20.55 1.52
CA HIS A 170 5.10 19.37 0.88
C HIS A 170 5.64 18.37 1.91
N PHE A 171 6.41 18.87 2.88
CA PHE A 171 6.96 18.01 3.94
C PHE A 171 5.86 17.29 4.71
N THR A 172 4.84 18.00 5.20
CA THR A 172 3.72 17.40 5.94
C THR A 172 2.89 16.42 5.11
N ALA A 173 2.85 16.59 3.79
CA ALA A 173 2.16 15.68 2.89
C ALA A 173 2.87 14.33 2.71
N TYR A 174 4.20 14.28 2.81
CA TYR A 174 5.00 13.08 2.54
C TYR A 174 5.63 12.45 3.78
N ALA A 175 6.07 13.24 4.76
CA ALA A 175 6.81 12.76 5.92
C ALA A 175 6.07 11.68 6.75
N PRO A 176 4.75 11.76 7.00
CA PRO A 176 4.04 10.69 7.73
C PRO A 176 4.11 9.35 7.00
N PHE A 177 3.97 9.34 5.68
CA PHE A 177 3.99 8.13 4.86
C PHE A 177 5.42 7.59 4.71
N ALA A 178 6.42 8.47 4.61
CA ALA A 178 7.82 8.10 4.68
C ALA A 178 8.15 7.43 6.02
N ALA A 179 7.73 8.01 7.13
CA ALA A 179 7.92 7.44 8.47
C ALA A 179 7.24 6.06 8.59
N LEU A 180 6.00 5.90 8.12
CA LEU A 180 5.30 4.62 8.14
C LEU A 180 5.99 3.57 7.26
N SER A 181 6.53 3.95 6.10
CA SER A 181 7.24 3.01 5.21
C SER A 181 8.53 2.47 5.84
N ILE A 182 9.21 3.29 6.65
CA ILE A 182 10.39 2.88 7.43
C ILE A 182 9.96 2.10 8.69
N ALA A 183 8.91 2.52 9.36
CA ALA A 183 8.42 1.86 10.57
C ALA A 183 7.88 0.45 10.29
N ALA A 184 7.28 0.20 9.13
CA ALA A 184 6.65 -1.08 8.80
C ALA A 184 7.60 -2.28 8.99
N PRO A 185 8.79 -2.35 8.37
CA PRO A 185 9.71 -3.47 8.55
C PRO A 185 10.29 -3.52 9.96
N LEU A 186 10.48 -2.36 10.62
CA LEU A 186 10.98 -2.30 11.99
C LEU A 186 9.98 -2.90 12.98
N LEU A 187 8.68 -2.64 12.81
CA LEU A 187 7.62 -3.24 13.63
C LEU A 187 7.60 -4.77 13.50
N VAL A 188 7.70 -5.28 12.26
CA VAL A 188 7.74 -6.72 12.00
C VAL A 188 8.99 -7.34 12.62
N LEU A 189 10.15 -6.72 12.47
CA LEU A 189 11.40 -7.16 13.05
C LEU A 189 11.35 -7.14 14.59
N ALA A 190 10.81 -6.09 15.18
CA ALA A 190 10.69 -5.98 16.64
C ALA A 190 9.84 -7.10 17.26
N VAL A 191 8.80 -7.56 16.54
CA VAL A 191 7.99 -8.71 16.98
C VAL A 191 8.75 -10.02 16.77
N ALA A 192 9.46 -10.18 15.66
CA ALA A 192 10.24 -11.38 15.35
C ALA A 192 11.39 -11.61 16.35
N LEU A 193 11.97 -10.54 16.88
CA LEU A 193 13.07 -10.59 17.86
C LEU A 193 12.59 -10.74 19.32
N ARG A 194 11.28 -10.75 19.59
CA ARG A 194 10.79 -10.98 20.96
C ARG A 194 11.13 -12.40 21.42
N PRO A 195 11.69 -12.56 22.63
CA PRO A 195 11.90 -13.88 23.18
C PRO A 195 10.56 -14.61 23.33
N PRO A 196 10.52 -15.94 23.16
CA PRO A 196 9.34 -16.74 23.44
C PRO A 196 8.91 -16.49 24.90
N LEU A 197 7.60 -16.30 25.11
CA LEU A 197 7.07 -16.19 26.48
C LEU A 197 7.39 -17.48 27.25
N ALA A 198 7.83 -17.36 28.48
CA ALA A 198 8.05 -18.50 29.33
C ALA A 198 6.77 -19.35 29.43
N PRO A 199 6.87 -20.70 29.40
CA PRO A 199 5.72 -21.58 29.54
C PRO A 199 4.98 -21.24 30.85
N GLY A 200 3.68 -20.87 30.75
CA GLY A 200 2.84 -20.62 31.92
C GLY A 200 2.47 -19.13 32.19
N THR A 201 2.95 -18.16 31.41
CA THR A 201 2.44 -16.78 31.50
C THR A 201 1.07 -16.67 30.80
N PRO A 202 -0.02 -16.28 31.51
CA PRO A 202 -1.33 -16.04 30.88
C PRO A 202 -1.24 -14.85 29.89
N ARG A 203 -1.89 -15.00 28.74
CA ARG A 203 -2.04 -13.92 27.72
C ARG A 203 -3.26 -13.07 28.01
#